data_599a16a61cdee6fd2d1ffe7841dd32dd
#
_entry.id   599a16a61cdee6fd2d1ffe7841dd32dd
#
_cell.length_a   1.000
_cell.length_b   1.000
_cell.length_c   1.000
_cell.angle_alpha   90.00
_cell.angle_beta   90.00
_cell.angle_gamma   90.00
#
_symmetry.space_group_name_H-M   'P 1'
#
loop_
_entity.id
_entity.type
_entity.pdbx_description
1 polymer ?
#
loop_
_entity_poly.entity_id
_entity_poly.type
_entity_poly.pdbx_seq_one_letter_code
_entity_poly.pdbx_strand_id
1 'polypeptide(L)'
;MTTYTFDFDEIAEQQDFYREFSRTFELAQDKVNNLDSLWDAVTGGLLPLPLDIEFIHLNDKQRRRVGALILLFDEAEEELEGELRFNARQA
;
A
#
# COMPACT_ATOMS: atom_id res chain seq x y z
N MET A 1 1.91 -7.58 -15.89
CA MET A 1 1.48 -6.83 -14.70
C MET A 1 2.65 -6.69 -13.75
N THR A 2 2.89 -5.49 -13.25
CA THR A 2 4.03 -5.22 -12.38
C THR A 2 3.66 -5.43 -10.92
N THR A 3 4.52 -6.10 -10.17
CA THR A 3 4.32 -6.33 -8.73
C THR A 3 5.20 -5.37 -7.93
N TYR A 4 4.59 -4.64 -7.01
CA TYR A 4 5.30 -3.74 -6.10
C TYR A 4 5.25 -4.35 -4.70
N THR A 5 6.41 -4.65 -4.15
CA THR A 5 6.53 -5.34 -2.88
C THR A 5 6.96 -4.38 -1.78
N PHE A 6 6.25 -4.42 -0.65
CA PHE A 6 6.59 -3.63 0.54
C PHE A 6 6.98 -4.57 1.66
N ASP A 7 8.22 -4.43 2.12
CA ASP A 7 8.83 -5.31 3.10
C ASP A 7 8.67 -4.74 4.51
N PHE A 8 7.84 -5.39 5.33
CA PHE A 8 7.55 -4.90 6.67
C PHE A 8 8.62 -5.25 7.70
N ASP A 9 9.70 -5.90 7.29
CA ASP A 9 10.91 -5.92 8.10
C ASP A 9 11.56 -4.54 8.13
N GLU A 10 11.34 -3.73 7.09
CA GLU A 10 11.92 -2.39 6.97
C GLU A 10 10.91 -1.28 7.25
N ILE A 11 9.64 -1.60 7.26
CA ILE A 11 8.55 -0.64 7.51
C ILE A 11 7.99 -0.95 8.89
N ALA A 12 8.25 -0.08 9.86
CA ALA A 12 7.82 -0.30 11.24
C ALA A 12 6.43 0.27 11.51
N GLU A 13 6.10 1.41 10.92
CA GLU A 13 4.86 2.13 11.20
C GLU A 13 4.22 2.63 9.90
N GLN A 14 2.96 3.09 10.01
CA GLN A 14 2.24 3.63 8.86
C GLN A 14 2.98 4.79 8.20
N GLN A 15 3.61 5.66 8.98
CA GLN A 15 4.36 6.79 8.42
C GLN A 15 5.51 6.32 7.55
N ASP A 16 6.17 5.24 7.95
CA ASP A 16 7.23 4.65 7.13
C ASP A 16 6.69 4.13 5.81
N PHE A 17 5.48 3.55 5.86
CA PHE A 17 4.84 3.05 4.66
C PHE A 17 4.54 4.18 3.68
N TYR A 18 4.00 5.30 4.17
CA TYR A 18 3.68 6.41 3.28
C TYR A 18 4.92 6.92 2.55
N ARG A 19 6.05 6.96 3.26
CA ARG A 19 7.32 7.38 2.67
C ARG A 19 7.78 6.40 1.59
N GLU A 20 7.74 5.11 1.89
CA GLU A 20 8.16 4.09 0.93
C GLU A 20 7.22 4.04 -0.28
N PHE A 21 5.92 4.19 -0.05
CA PHE A 21 4.94 4.22 -1.13
C PHE A 21 5.20 5.39 -2.06
N SER A 22 5.42 6.58 -1.50
CA SER A 22 5.70 7.77 -2.30
C SER A 22 6.97 7.61 -3.11
N ARG A 23 8.00 7.02 -2.52
CA ARG A 23 9.25 6.79 -3.22
C ARG A 23 9.08 5.77 -4.35
N THR A 24 8.36 4.70 -4.07
CA THR A 24 8.14 3.63 -5.05
C THR A 24 7.43 4.13 -6.29
N PHE A 25 6.44 4.98 -6.11
CA PHE A 25 5.64 5.51 -7.22
C PHE A 25 6.05 6.92 -7.65
N GLU A 26 7.18 7.41 -7.13
CA GLU A 26 7.74 8.71 -7.51
C GLU A 26 6.75 9.86 -7.31
N LEU A 27 6.03 9.82 -6.19
CA LEU A 27 5.08 10.87 -5.84
C LEU A 27 5.78 11.99 -5.07
N ALA A 28 5.18 13.18 -5.09
CA ALA A 28 5.69 14.30 -4.31
C ALA A 28 5.72 13.94 -2.83
N GLN A 29 6.72 14.46 -2.10
CA GLN A 29 7.01 14.06 -0.73
C GLN A 29 5.82 14.19 0.21
N ASP A 30 4.97 15.20 0.02
CA ASP A 30 3.82 15.45 0.89
C ASP A 30 2.50 14.95 0.31
N LYS A 31 2.55 14.21 -0.80
CA LYS A 31 1.35 13.77 -1.49
C LYS A 31 0.59 12.73 -0.68
N VAL A 32 1.30 11.81 -0.03
CA VAL A 32 0.68 10.73 0.75
C VAL A 32 1.23 10.79 2.17
N ASN A 33 0.41 11.19 3.11
CA ASN A 33 0.82 11.33 4.51
C ASN A 33 -0.22 10.86 5.52
N ASN A 34 -1.38 10.39 5.05
CA ASN A 34 -2.42 9.79 5.89
C ASN A 34 -3.26 8.84 5.05
N LEU A 35 -4.24 8.19 5.69
CA LEU A 35 -5.07 7.21 4.99
C LEU A 35 -5.92 7.85 3.89
N ASP A 36 -6.44 9.05 4.12
CA ASP A 36 -7.25 9.74 3.11
C ASP A 36 -6.44 10.05 1.86
N SER A 37 -5.23 10.61 2.04
CA SER A 37 -4.39 10.95 0.90
C SER A 37 -3.87 9.69 0.20
N LEU A 38 -3.64 8.61 0.96
CA LEU A 38 -3.27 7.34 0.36
C LEU A 38 -4.40 6.79 -0.51
N TRP A 39 -5.64 6.82 -0.01
CA TRP A 39 -6.80 6.37 -0.77
C TRP A 39 -6.93 7.16 -2.07
N ASP A 40 -6.82 8.48 -1.98
CA ASP A 40 -6.90 9.34 -3.17
C ASP A 40 -5.80 9.01 -4.18
N ALA A 41 -4.59 8.76 -3.70
CA ALA A 41 -3.49 8.41 -4.59
C ALA A 41 -3.71 7.06 -5.28
N VAL A 42 -4.22 6.08 -4.51
CA VAL A 42 -4.43 4.72 -5.03
C VAL A 42 -5.59 4.70 -6.05
N THR A 43 -6.69 5.38 -5.74
CA THR A 43 -7.89 5.32 -6.58
C THR A 43 -8.01 6.47 -7.56
N GLY A 44 -7.18 7.50 -7.44
CA GLY A 44 -7.29 8.71 -8.23
C GLY A 44 -6.53 8.73 -9.54
N GLY A 45 -6.04 7.59 -10.00
CA GLY A 45 -5.37 7.51 -11.30
C GLY A 45 -3.89 7.84 -11.28
N LEU A 46 -3.26 7.95 -10.11
CA LEU A 46 -1.84 8.23 -10.03
C LEU A 46 -0.97 6.99 -10.21
N LEU A 47 -1.54 5.81 -10.06
CA LEU A 47 -0.76 4.57 -10.15
C LEU A 47 -0.82 4.00 -11.57
N PRO A 48 0.23 3.29 -11.99
CA PRO A 48 0.28 2.69 -13.34
C PRO A 48 -0.49 1.37 -13.38
N LEU A 49 -1.82 1.45 -13.35
CA LEU A 49 -2.68 0.26 -13.41
C LEU A 49 -2.60 -0.41 -14.77
N PRO A 50 -2.76 -1.73 -14.84
CA PRO A 50 -2.97 -2.66 -13.72
C PRO A 50 -1.66 -3.02 -13.00
N LEU A 51 -1.76 -3.32 -11.72
CA LEU A 51 -0.57 -3.67 -10.93
C LEU A 51 -0.95 -4.57 -9.75
N ASP A 52 0.07 -5.18 -9.13
CA ASP A 52 -0.07 -5.95 -7.90
C ASP A 52 0.68 -5.23 -6.77
N ILE A 53 0.05 -5.15 -5.61
CA ILE A 53 0.69 -4.67 -4.39
C ILE A 53 0.83 -5.86 -3.46
N GLU A 54 2.03 -6.08 -2.94
CA GLU A 54 2.30 -7.21 -2.06
C GLU A 54 2.99 -6.73 -0.78
N PHE A 55 2.40 -7.06 0.37
CA PHE A 55 3.02 -6.82 1.67
C PHE A 55 3.65 -8.12 2.12
N ILE A 56 4.93 -8.08 2.47
CA ILE A 56 5.65 -9.28 2.91
C ILE A 56 6.22 -9.07 4.31
N HIS A 57 6.52 -10.18 4.98
CA HIS A 57 7.13 -10.19 6.31
C HIS A 57 6.26 -9.51 7.37
N LEU A 58 4.95 -9.66 7.24
CA LEU A 58 4.02 -9.16 8.25
C LEU A 58 3.86 -10.18 9.36
N ASN A 59 4.38 -9.88 10.55
CA ASN A 59 4.08 -10.70 11.73
C ASN A 59 2.74 -10.25 12.35
N ASP A 60 2.25 -10.98 13.34
CA ASP A 60 0.96 -10.70 13.95
C ASP A 60 0.88 -9.29 14.53
N LYS A 61 1.96 -8.84 15.15
CA LYS A 61 2.02 -7.51 15.74
C LYS A 61 1.93 -6.43 14.66
N GLN A 62 2.65 -6.62 13.58
CA GLN A 62 2.63 -5.68 12.45
C GLN A 62 1.28 -5.66 11.76
N ARG A 63 0.66 -6.83 11.58
CA ARG A 63 -0.67 -6.90 10.95
C ARG A 63 -1.68 -6.08 11.74
N ARG A 64 -1.60 -6.10 13.06
CA ARG A 64 -2.47 -5.28 13.89
C ARG A 64 -2.14 -3.80 13.78
N ARG A 65 -0.86 -3.48 13.72
CA ARG A 65 -0.42 -2.09 13.65
C ARG A 65 -0.79 -1.42 12.32
N VAL A 66 -0.70 -2.16 11.22
CA VAL A 66 -1.01 -1.64 9.90
C VAL A 66 -2.33 -2.18 9.33
N GLY A 67 -3.23 -2.61 10.20
CA GLY A 67 -4.51 -3.17 9.76
C GLY A 67 -5.31 -2.21 8.90
N ALA A 68 -5.24 -0.91 9.16
CA ALA A 68 -5.93 0.07 8.35
C ALA A 68 -5.38 0.14 6.93
N LEU A 69 -4.08 -0.07 6.76
CA LEU A 69 -3.47 -0.14 5.42
C LEU A 69 -3.97 -1.36 4.67
N ILE A 70 -4.02 -2.51 5.35
CA ILE A 70 -4.49 -3.75 4.73
C ILE A 70 -5.93 -3.58 4.27
N LEU A 71 -6.79 -3.04 5.13
CA LEU A 71 -8.18 -2.80 4.79
C LEU A 71 -8.33 -1.84 3.61
N LEU A 72 -7.52 -0.79 3.60
CA LEU A 72 -7.56 0.20 2.52
C LEU A 72 -7.27 -0.46 1.17
N PHE A 73 -6.23 -1.28 1.09
CA PHE A 73 -5.88 -1.92 -0.17
C PHE A 73 -6.86 -3.02 -0.56
N ASP A 74 -7.47 -3.71 0.41
CA ASP A 74 -8.54 -4.65 0.10
C ASP A 74 -9.74 -3.93 -0.54
N GLU A 75 -10.11 -2.78 0.02
CA GLU A 75 -11.20 -1.99 -0.53
C GLU A 75 -10.83 -1.38 -1.89
N ALA A 76 -9.58 -0.98 -2.05
CA ALA A 76 -9.10 -0.43 -3.32
C ALA A 76 -9.14 -1.47 -4.43
N GLU A 77 -8.84 -2.71 -4.12
CA GLU A 77 -8.92 -3.80 -5.09
C GLU A 77 -10.34 -3.90 -5.64
N GLU A 78 -11.33 -3.82 -4.77
CA GLU A 78 -12.74 -3.83 -5.16
C GLU A 78 -13.11 -2.58 -5.95
N GLU A 79 -12.71 -1.43 -5.48
CA GLU A 79 -13.04 -0.15 -6.12
C GLU A 79 -12.48 -0.08 -7.53
N LEU A 80 -11.29 -0.62 -7.75
CA LEU A 80 -10.63 -0.61 -9.05
C LEU A 80 -10.93 -1.84 -9.90
N GLU A 81 -11.90 -2.64 -9.47
CA GLU A 81 -12.43 -3.77 -10.22
C GLU A 81 -11.33 -4.75 -10.65
N GLY A 82 -10.38 -5.00 -9.75
CA GLY A 82 -9.30 -5.97 -9.99
C GLY A 82 -8.11 -5.43 -10.78
N GLU A 83 -8.12 -4.17 -11.18
CA GLU A 83 -6.95 -3.59 -11.83
C GLU A 83 -5.81 -3.37 -10.86
N LEU A 84 -6.12 -3.28 -9.56
CA LEU A 84 -5.13 -3.34 -8.50
C LEU A 84 -5.40 -4.64 -7.74
N ARG A 85 -4.38 -5.47 -7.61
CA ARG A 85 -4.47 -6.70 -6.82
C ARG A 85 -3.61 -6.56 -5.58
N PHE A 86 -4.12 -7.03 -4.47
CA PHE A 86 -3.45 -6.88 -3.20
C PHE A 86 -3.29 -8.21 -2.48
N ASN A 87 -2.08 -8.46 -1.98
CA ASN A 87 -1.78 -9.64 -1.17
C ASN A 87 -0.99 -9.22 0.06
N ALA A 88 -1.35 -9.78 1.22
CA ALA A 88 -0.61 -9.56 2.45
C ALA A 88 -0.12 -10.92 2.94
N ARG A 89 1.20 -11.08 3.03
CA ARG A 89 1.82 -12.36 3.40
C ARG A 89 2.45 -12.27 4.77
N GLN A 90 2.24 -13.29 5.56
CA GLN A 90 2.87 -13.38 6.87
C GLN A 90 4.36 -13.72 6.75
N ALA A 91 5.09 -13.33 7.77
CA ALA A 91 6.52 -13.62 7.86
C ALA A 91 6.77 -15.12 7.95
#